data_1cb63116c3262ca33ed50e11f46e1504
#
_entry.id   1cb63116c3262ca33ed50e11f46e1504
#
_cell.length_a   1.000
_cell.length_b   1.000
_cell.length_c   1.000
_cell.angle_alpha   90.00
_cell.angle_beta   90.00
_cell.angle_gamma   90.00
#
_symmetry.space_group_name_H-M   'P 1'
#
loop_
_entity.id
_entity.type
_entity.pdbx_description
1 polymer ?
#
loop_
_entity_poly.entity_id
_entity_poly.type
_entity_poly.pdbx_seq_one_letter_code
_entity_poly.pdbx_strand_id
1 'polypeptide(L)'
;DWLSETTLAGTGTFRSRLKKILGVMIPILITQLCITGMSLFDTVMSGHAGTVQLAGVAIGTNVWMPVFTGLNGILQALTPIVANYRGAREYHKISGAVVSGLALACALALTVIGAGSQLLPRILDTMSLAPEVRTVAFRYLGFVAWGILPLFCANILRSFVDTLGYTQVTMRLFLLTMPVNACLLY
;
A
#
# COMPACT_ATOMS: atom_id res chain seq x y z
N ASP A 1 18.94 -10.56 18.07
CA ASP A 1 19.88 -10.00 19.07
C ASP A 1 20.18 -8.50 18.92
N TRP A 2 19.92 -7.86 17.77
CA TRP A 2 20.05 -6.40 17.66
C TRP A 2 18.97 -5.61 18.43
N LEU A 3 17.89 -6.27 18.83
CA LEU A 3 16.80 -5.68 19.61
C LEU A 3 17.10 -5.58 21.11
N SER A 4 18.04 -6.38 21.63
CA SER A 4 18.48 -6.29 23.04
C SER A 4 19.30 -5.02 23.33
N GLU A 5 19.94 -4.45 22.30
CA GLU A 5 20.71 -3.21 22.43
C GLU A 5 19.86 -1.93 22.37
N THR A 6 18.60 -2.01 21.98
CA THR A 6 17.71 -0.83 21.90
C THR A 6 17.19 -0.39 23.26
N THR A 7 17.30 -1.23 24.31
CA THR A 7 16.80 -0.96 25.66
C THR A 7 17.79 -0.17 26.54
N LEU A 8 19.03 -0.01 26.11
CA LEU A 8 20.02 0.84 26.82
C LEU A 8 19.96 2.27 26.25
N ALA A 9 18.85 2.94 26.53
CA ALA A 9 18.70 4.37 26.28
C ALA A 9 19.60 5.14 27.24
N GLY A 10 20.73 5.66 26.77
CA GLY A 10 21.46 6.64 27.55
C GLY A 10 22.87 7.02 27.09
N THR A 11 23.63 6.16 26.44
CA THR A 11 25.07 6.42 26.20
C THR A 11 25.57 6.18 24.77
N GLY A 12 24.68 6.08 23.80
CA GLY A 12 25.11 5.91 22.41
C GLY A 12 25.58 7.22 21.80
N THR A 13 26.84 7.27 21.34
CA THR A 13 27.38 8.37 20.53
C THR A 13 26.41 8.70 19.38
N PHE A 14 26.25 10.00 19.05
CA PHE A 14 25.39 10.48 17.93
C PHE A 14 25.52 9.61 16.66
N ARG A 15 26.75 9.19 16.34
CA ARG A 15 27.07 8.29 15.23
C ARG A 15 26.38 6.91 15.32
N SER A 16 26.25 6.34 16.52
CA SER A 16 25.56 5.05 16.74
C SER A 16 24.04 5.18 16.54
N ARG A 17 23.46 6.26 17.06
CA ARG A 17 22.03 6.57 16.85
C ARG A 17 21.72 6.83 15.37
N LEU A 18 22.56 7.60 14.69
CA LEU A 18 22.45 7.87 13.27
C LEU A 18 22.51 6.58 12.45
N LYS A 19 23.44 5.67 12.74
CA LYS A 19 23.57 4.37 12.05
C LYS A 19 22.31 3.51 12.23
N LYS A 20 21.69 3.51 13.41
CA LYS A 20 20.43 2.78 13.66
C LYS A 20 19.27 3.39 12.87
N ILE A 21 19.14 4.70 12.84
CA ILE A 21 18.12 5.41 12.07
C ILE A 21 18.28 5.12 10.57
N LEU A 22 19.50 5.27 10.05
CA LEU A 22 19.80 4.99 8.64
C LEU A 22 19.52 3.52 8.28
N GLY A 23 19.80 2.58 9.17
CA GLY A 23 19.51 1.15 8.98
C GLY A 23 18.03 0.83 8.78
N VAL A 24 17.14 1.68 9.31
CA VAL A 24 15.68 1.57 9.11
C VAL A 24 15.23 2.43 7.92
N MET A 25 15.76 3.65 7.80
CA MET A 25 15.38 4.58 6.73
C MET A 25 15.74 4.08 5.33
N ILE A 26 16.94 3.52 5.15
CA ILE A 26 17.42 3.09 3.82
C ILE A 26 16.50 2.02 3.21
N PRO A 27 16.13 0.93 3.92
CA PRO A 27 15.18 -0.04 3.38
C PRO A 27 13.82 0.56 3.03
N ILE A 28 13.32 1.48 3.84
CA ILE A 28 12.05 2.18 3.57
C ILE A 28 12.15 3.03 2.31
N LEU A 29 13.24 3.79 2.15
CA LEU A 29 13.47 4.61 0.96
C LEU A 29 13.57 3.76 -0.31
N ILE A 30 14.30 2.65 -0.25
CA ILE A 30 14.41 1.71 -1.39
C ILE A 30 13.03 1.15 -1.74
N THR A 31 12.24 0.74 -0.75
CA THR A 31 10.85 0.27 -0.96
C THR A 31 10.01 1.34 -1.64
N GLN A 32 10.12 2.59 -1.20
CA GLN A 32 9.35 3.69 -1.77
C GLN A 32 9.78 4.01 -3.22
N LEU A 33 11.07 3.92 -3.51
CA LEU A 33 11.58 4.06 -4.88
C LEU A 33 11.09 2.94 -5.78
N CYS A 34 11.03 1.69 -5.30
CA CYS A 34 10.46 0.57 -6.06
C CYS A 34 8.98 0.81 -6.37
N ILE A 35 8.17 1.25 -5.40
CA ILE A 35 6.75 1.56 -5.60
C ILE A 35 6.58 2.67 -6.64
N THR A 36 7.35 3.75 -6.53
CA THR A 36 7.31 4.86 -7.50
C THR A 36 7.77 4.41 -8.88
N GLY A 37 8.80 3.56 -8.96
CA GLY A 37 9.28 2.98 -10.20
C GLY A 37 8.21 2.11 -10.89
N MET A 38 7.51 1.25 -10.16
CA MET A 38 6.38 0.47 -10.70
C MET A 38 5.29 1.38 -11.27
N SER A 39 4.91 2.44 -10.55
CA SER A 39 3.93 3.43 -11.03
C SER A 39 4.38 4.15 -12.30
N LEU A 40 5.68 4.43 -12.43
CA LEU A 40 6.24 4.98 -13.68
C LEU A 40 6.12 3.99 -14.84
N PHE A 41 6.47 2.72 -14.63
CA PHE A 41 6.31 1.67 -15.66
C PHE A 41 4.85 1.54 -16.09
N ASP A 42 3.91 1.48 -15.15
CA ASP A 42 2.47 1.42 -15.44
C ASP A 42 2.02 2.60 -16.31
N THR A 43 2.48 3.81 -16.00
CA THR A 43 2.15 5.03 -16.75
C THR A 43 2.73 5.02 -18.16
N VAL A 44 4.02 4.65 -18.29
CA VAL A 44 4.70 4.59 -19.59
C VAL A 44 4.06 3.55 -20.48
N MET A 45 3.76 2.35 -19.95
CA MET A 45 3.12 1.29 -20.72
C MET A 45 1.69 1.65 -21.12
N SER A 46 0.92 2.29 -20.23
CA SER A 46 -0.41 2.81 -20.58
C SER A 46 -0.33 3.86 -21.69
N GLY A 47 0.72 4.69 -21.70
CA GLY A 47 0.98 5.66 -22.75
C GLY A 47 1.30 5.02 -24.10
N HIS A 48 2.05 3.92 -24.11
CA HIS A 48 2.33 3.16 -25.33
C HIS A 48 1.09 2.46 -25.91
N ALA A 49 0.14 2.07 -25.05
CA ALA A 49 -1.12 1.47 -25.50
C ALA A 49 -2.06 2.47 -26.20
N GLY A 50 -1.83 3.78 -26.03
CA GLY A 50 -2.55 4.85 -26.70
C GLY A 50 -3.06 5.94 -25.74
N THR A 51 -3.40 7.09 -26.31
CA THR A 51 -3.85 8.27 -25.54
C THR A 51 -5.18 8.06 -24.82
N VAL A 52 -6.10 7.31 -25.41
CA VAL A 52 -7.40 6.97 -24.79
C VAL A 52 -7.21 6.06 -23.59
N GLN A 53 -6.33 5.07 -23.69
CA GLN A 53 -5.99 4.15 -22.61
C GLN A 53 -5.33 4.89 -21.45
N LEU A 54 -4.34 5.73 -21.76
CA LEU A 54 -3.66 6.56 -20.75
C LEU A 54 -4.64 7.48 -20.02
N ALA A 55 -5.52 8.17 -20.76
CA ALA A 55 -6.54 9.04 -20.19
C ALA A 55 -7.51 8.26 -19.28
N GLY A 56 -7.98 7.10 -19.73
CA GLY A 56 -8.90 6.25 -18.96
C GLY A 56 -8.28 5.74 -17.66
N VAL A 57 -7.02 5.29 -17.70
CA VAL A 57 -6.27 4.86 -16.50
C VAL A 57 -6.02 6.04 -15.56
N ALA A 58 -5.64 7.20 -16.08
CA ALA A 58 -5.41 8.40 -15.27
C ALA A 58 -6.67 8.85 -14.54
N ILE A 59 -7.83 8.86 -15.22
CA ILE A 59 -9.11 9.18 -14.58
C ILE A 59 -9.48 8.13 -13.54
N GLY A 60 -9.35 6.84 -13.86
CA GLY A 60 -9.61 5.75 -12.92
C GLY A 60 -8.72 5.87 -11.67
N THR A 61 -7.45 6.16 -11.84
CA THR A 61 -6.50 6.37 -10.73
C THR A 61 -6.90 7.58 -9.89
N ASN A 62 -7.28 8.71 -10.50
CA ASN A 62 -7.71 9.90 -9.78
C ASN A 62 -8.99 9.69 -8.96
N VAL A 63 -9.90 8.83 -9.42
CA VAL A 63 -11.10 8.44 -8.67
C VAL A 63 -10.74 7.49 -7.52
N TRP A 64 -9.81 6.54 -7.78
CA TRP A 64 -9.43 5.52 -6.81
C TRP A 64 -8.52 6.04 -5.69
N MET A 65 -7.55 6.90 -5.99
CA MET A 65 -6.51 7.33 -5.04
C MET A 65 -7.05 7.99 -3.76
N PRO A 66 -8.04 8.90 -3.79
CA PRO A 66 -8.61 9.46 -2.57
C PRO A 66 -9.26 8.39 -1.69
N VAL A 67 -9.96 7.43 -2.28
CA VAL A 67 -10.61 6.32 -1.57
C VAL A 67 -9.54 5.44 -0.92
N PHE A 68 -8.54 5.05 -1.70
CA PHE A 68 -7.42 4.24 -1.21
C PHE A 68 -6.67 4.92 -0.07
N THR A 69 -6.31 6.20 -0.23
CA THR A 69 -5.55 6.96 0.77
C THR A 69 -6.34 7.11 2.06
N GLY A 70 -7.64 7.45 1.97
CA GLY A 70 -8.50 7.59 3.15
C GLY A 70 -8.63 6.27 3.93
N LEU A 71 -8.91 5.18 3.24
CA LEU A 71 -9.05 3.86 3.86
C LEU A 71 -7.73 3.30 4.37
N ASN A 72 -6.64 3.52 3.64
CA ASN A 72 -5.31 3.13 4.08
C ASN A 72 -4.92 3.86 5.38
N GLY A 73 -5.34 5.11 5.57
CA GLY A 73 -5.17 5.84 6.83
C GLY A 73 -5.84 5.12 8.01
N ILE A 74 -7.05 4.58 7.80
CA ILE A 74 -7.77 3.80 8.83
C ILE A 74 -6.99 2.50 9.14
N LEU A 75 -6.54 1.79 8.12
CA LEU A 75 -5.77 0.55 8.28
C LEU A 75 -4.42 0.79 8.97
N GLN A 76 -3.80 1.94 8.75
CA GLN A 76 -2.55 2.33 9.39
C GLN A 76 -2.67 2.58 10.91
N ALA A 77 -3.88 2.77 11.44
CA ALA A 77 -4.09 2.85 12.89
C ALA A 77 -3.67 1.57 13.63
N LEU A 78 -3.55 0.43 12.94
CA LEU A 78 -3.00 -0.80 13.51
C LEU A 78 -1.53 -0.67 13.91
N THR A 79 -0.75 0.13 13.20
CA THR A 79 0.69 0.32 13.42
C THR A 79 1.02 0.73 14.87
N PRO A 80 0.45 1.82 15.44
CA PRO A 80 0.72 2.20 16.81
C PRO A 80 0.19 1.18 17.83
N ILE A 81 -0.91 0.48 17.53
CA ILE A 81 -1.45 -0.56 18.42
C ILE A 81 -0.45 -1.71 18.56
N VAL A 82 0.05 -2.23 17.43
CA VAL A 82 1.06 -3.30 17.43
C VAL A 82 2.38 -2.83 18.07
N ALA A 83 2.80 -1.59 17.81
CA ALA A 83 4.00 -1.01 18.42
C ALA A 83 3.88 -0.92 19.94
N ASN A 84 2.72 -0.53 20.47
CA ASN A 84 2.46 -0.47 21.91
C ASN A 84 2.49 -1.87 22.55
N TYR A 85 1.82 -2.87 21.96
CA TYR A 85 1.85 -4.24 22.49
C TYR A 85 3.27 -4.82 22.46
N ARG A 86 4.05 -4.51 21.44
CA ARG A 86 5.45 -4.90 21.37
C ARG A 86 6.28 -4.24 22.48
N GLY A 87 6.09 -2.93 22.71
CA GLY A 87 6.75 -2.18 23.80
C GLY A 87 6.40 -2.71 25.18
N ALA A 88 5.15 -3.10 25.40
CA ALA A 88 4.67 -3.73 26.63
C ALA A 88 5.06 -5.19 26.76
N ARG A 89 5.71 -5.81 25.76
CA ARG A 89 6.06 -7.25 25.69
C ARG A 89 4.83 -8.19 25.70
N GLU A 90 3.66 -7.69 25.36
CA GLU A 90 2.40 -8.46 25.30
C GLU A 90 2.21 -9.12 23.91
N TYR A 91 3.15 -9.97 23.52
CA TYR A 91 3.18 -10.59 22.19
C TYR A 91 1.93 -11.41 21.85
N HIS A 92 1.27 -11.98 22.86
CA HIS A 92 0.03 -12.73 22.67
C HIS A 92 -1.14 -11.87 22.13
N LYS A 93 -1.15 -10.55 22.44
CA LYS A 93 -2.16 -9.62 21.96
C LYS A 93 -1.93 -9.16 20.52
N ILE A 94 -0.69 -9.27 20.03
CA ILE A 94 -0.34 -8.85 18.66
C ILE A 94 -1.08 -9.70 17.62
N SER A 95 -1.16 -11.02 17.82
CA SER A 95 -1.89 -11.91 16.92
C SER A 95 -3.36 -11.52 16.80
N GLY A 96 -4.02 -11.23 17.93
CA GLY A 96 -5.40 -10.74 17.96
C GLY A 96 -5.58 -9.41 17.22
N ALA A 97 -4.64 -8.47 17.40
CA ALA A 97 -4.67 -7.18 16.72
C ALA A 97 -4.54 -7.33 15.19
N VAL A 98 -3.66 -8.24 14.72
CA VAL A 98 -3.50 -8.50 13.28
C VAL A 98 -4.74 -9.15 12.68
N VAL A 99 -5.33 -10.13 13.36
CA VAL A 99 -6.59 -10.78 12.91
C VAL A 99 -7.72 -9.75 12.85
N SER A 100 -7.86 -8.89 13.86
CA SER A 100 -8.85 -7.81 13.86
C SER A 100 -8.58 -6.81 12.72
N GLY A 101 -7.32 -6.50 12.45
CA GLY A 101 -6.92 -5.66 11.32
C GLY A 101 -7.29 -6.26 9.97
N LEU A 102 -7.05 -7.58 9.80
CA LEU A 102 -7.46 -8.30 8.58
C LEU A 102 -8.97 -8.34 8.41
N ALA A 103 -9.72 -8.58 9.49
CA ALA A 103 -11.19 -8.52 9.46
C ALA A 103 -11.69 -7.13 9.06
N LEU A 104 -11.08 -6.06 9.61
CA LEU A 104 -11.37 -4.68 9.23
C LEU A 104 -11.04 -4.42 7.76
N ALA A 105 -9.89 -4.91 7.27
CA ALA A 105 -9.51 -4.79 5.86
C ALA A 105 -10.54 -5.45 4.93
N CYS A 106 -11.00 -6.64 5.28
CA CYS A 106 -12.05 -7.35 4.52
C CYS A 106 -13.38 -6.57 4.55
N ALA A 107 -13.80 -6.07 5.71
CA ALA A 107 -15.03 -5.28 5.84
C ALA A 107 -14.97 -3.99 5.01
N LEU A 108 -13.85 -3.26 5.06
CA LEU A 108 -13.64 -2.06 4.26
C LEU A 108 -13.60 -2.37 2.77
N ALA A 109 -12.91 -3.46 2.35
CA ALA A 109 -12.87 -3.88 0.96
C ALA A 109 -14.27 -4.19 0.41
N LEU A 110 -15.08 -4.95 1.16
CA LEU A 110 -16.46 -5.26 0.77
C LEU A 110 -17.34 -4.01 0.70
N THR A 111 -17.19 -3.09 1.64
CA THR A 111 -17.90 -1.80 1.64
C THR A 111 -17.56 -0.98 0.40
N VAL A 112 -16.26 -0.91 0.05
CA VAL A 112 -15.80 -0.17 -1.14
C VAL A 112 -16.30 -0.81 -2.43
N ILE A 113 -16.26 -2.13 -2.53
CA ILE A 113 -16.77 -2.84 -3.70
C ILE A 113 -18.29 -2.62 -3.83
N GLY A 114 -19.05 -2.75 -2.75
CA GLY A 114 -20.48 -2.53 -2.73
C GLY A 114 -20.89 -1.09 -3.04
N ALA A 115 -20.29 -0.13 -2.39
CA ALA A 115 -20.54 1.29 -2.65
C ALA A 115 -20.04 1.72 -4.04
N GLY A 116 -18.86 1.24 -4.43
CA GLY A 116 -18.24 1.54 -5.72
C GLY A 116 -19.11 1.07 -6.89
N SER A 117 -19.68 -0.12 -6.80
CA SER A 117 -20.55 -0.66 -7.87
C SER A 117 -21.77 0.24 -8.15
N GLN A 118 -22.26 0.97 -7.17
CA GLN A 118 -23.42 1.87 -7.31
C GLN A 118 -23.01 3.32 -7.62
N LEU A 119 -21.93 3.80 -7.01
CA LEU A 119 -21.50 5.20 -7.13
C LEU A 119 -20.66 5.46 -8.39
N LEU A 120 -19.88 4.48 -8.82
CA LEU A 120 -18.95 4.62 -9.94
C LEU A 120 -19.61 5.06 -11.26
N PRO A 121 -20.73 4.45 -11.69
CA PRO A 121 -21.42 4.91 -12.91
C PRO A 121 -21.83 6.38 -12.79
N ARG A 122 -22.39 6.78 -11.64
CA ARG A 122 -22.84 8.16 -11.41
C ARG A 122 -21.68 9.15 -11.42
N ILE A 123 -20.56 8.82 -10.80
CA ILE A 123 -19.36 9.68 -10.80
C ILE A 123 -18.83 9.88 -12.21
N LEU A 124 -18.71 8.79 -12.98
CA LEU A 124 -18.22 8.88 -14.36
C LEU A 124 -19.19 9.61 -15.27
N ASP A 125 -20.51 9.55 -15.01
CA ASP A 125 -21.53 10.29 -15.78
C ASP A 125 -21.44 11.80 -15.55
N THR A 126 -21.07 12.25 -14.36
CA THR A 126 -20.91 13.68 -14.06
C THR A 126 -19.65 14.30 -14.67
N MET A 127 -18.67 13.47 -15.08
CA MET A 127 -17.38 13.96 -15.59
C MET A 127 -17.37 14.33 -17.08
N SER A 128 -18.50 14.21 -17.81
CA SER A 128 -18.61 14.56 -19.24
C SER A 128 -17.48 14.01 -20.11
N LEU A 129 -17.08 12.76 -19.88
CA LEU A 129 -15.96 12.09 -20.55
C LEU A 129 -16.33 11.63 -21.95
N ALA A 130 -15.36 11.58 -22.87
CA ALA A 130 -15.52 10.89 -24.13
C ALA A 130 -15.92 9.42 -23.89
N PRO A 131 -16.87 8.85 -24.66
CA PRO A 131 -17.40 7.49 -24.41
C PRO A 131 -16.32 6.41 -24.35
N GLU A 132 -15.30 6.55 -25.16
CA GLU A 132 -14.15 5.62 -25.21
C GLU A 132 -13.34 5.66 -23.91
N VAL A 133 -12.99 6.86 -23.43
CA VAL A 133 -12.24 7.08 -22.19
C VAL A 133 -13.04 6.58 -20.99
N ARG A 134 -14.34 6.85 -20.97
CA ARG A 134 -15.25 6.37 -19.92
C ARG A 134 -15.27 4.84 -19.84
N THR A 135 -15.30 4.17 -20.97
CA THR A 135 -15.28 2.70 -21.03
C THR A 135 -13.99 2.12 -20.47
N VAL A 136 -12.85 2.72 -20.80
CA VAL A 136 -11.55 2.31 -20.29
C VAL A 136 -11.47 2.54 -18.78
N ALA A 137 -11.87 3.72 -18.29
CA ALA A 137 -11.90 4.04 -16.87
C ALA A 137 -12.79 3.07 -16.06
N PHE A 138 -13.97 2.74 -16.60
CA PHE A 138 -14.89 1.79 -15.96
C PHE A 138 -14.29 0.39 -15.87
N ARG A 139 -13.68 -0.11 -16.94
CA ARG A 139 -12.99 -1.41 -16.94
C ARG A 139 -11.81 -1.43 -15.96
N TYR A 140 -11.00 -0.40 -15.97
CA TYR A 140 -9.87 -0.26 -15.04
C TYR A 140 -10.33 -0.33 -13.58
N LEU A 141 -11.33 0.45 -13.20
CA LEU A 141 -11.87 0.45 -11.85
C LEU A 141 -12.54 -0.88 -11.49
N GLY A 142 -13.13 -1.57 -12.45
CA GLY A 142 -13.66 -2.92 -12.26
C GLY A 142 -12.55 -3.92 -11.89
N PHE A 143 -11.41 -3.90 -12.57
CA PHE A 143 -10.26 -4.74 -12.21
C PHE A 143 -9.64 -4.33 -10.87
N VAL A 144 -9.53 -3.03 -10.59
CA VAL A 144 -9.08 -2.53 -9.29
C VAL A 144 -9.98 -3.06 -8.17
N ALA A 145 -11.30 -3.07 -8.36
CA ALA A 145 -12.24 -3.58 -7.37
C ALA A 145 -11.96 -5.03 -6.95
N TRP A 146 -11.60 -5.90 -7.89
CA TRP A 146 -11.18 -7.27 -7.58
C TRP A 146 -9.86 -7.34 -6.80
N GLY A 147 -8.94 -6.40 -7.07
CA GLY A 147 -7.64 -6.28 -6.40
C GLY A 147 -7.69 -5.63 -5.02
N ILE A 148 -8.78 -4.97 -4.63
CA ILE A 148 -8.88 -4.21 -3.37
C ILE A 148 -8.68 -5.10 -2.15
N LEU A 149 -9.32 -6.25 -2.11
CA LEU A 149 -9.28 -7.16 -0.97
C LEU A 149 -7.85 -7.68 -0.70
N PRO A 150 -7.15 -8.29 -1.67
CA PRO A 150 -5.77 -8.71 -1.44
C PRO A 150 -4.83 -7.53 -1.18
N LEU A 151 -5.08 -6.36 -1.78
CA LEU A 151 -4.29 -5.15 -1.56
C LEU A 151 -4.36 -4.67 -0.10
N PHE A 152 -5.55 -4.60 0.48
CA PHE A 152 -5.73 -4.18 1.87
C PHE A 152 -5.15 -5.21 2.86
N CYS A 153 -5.32 -6.50 2.60
CA CYS A 153 -4.68 -7.55 3.39
C CYS A 153 -3.15 -7.45 3.33
N ALA A 154 -2.59 -7.24 2.16
CA ALA A 154 -1.16 -7.07 1.96
C ALA A 154 -0.62 -5.82 2.68
N ASN A 155 -1.37 -4.69 2.67
CA ASN A 155 -1.00 -3.48 3.41
C ASN A 155 -0.95 -3.72 4.94
N ILE A 156 -1.93 -4.44 5.50
CA ILE A 156 -1.93 -4.80 6.92
C ILE A 156 -0.71 -5.65 7.26
N LEU A 157 -0.47 -6.71 6.49
CA LEU A 157 0.68 -7.61 6.73
C LEU A 157 2.01 -6.88 6.59
N ARG A 158 2.13 -6.00 5.60
CA ARG A 158 3.30 -5.14 5.42
C ARG A 158 3.49 -4.22 6.63
N SER A 159 2.44 -3.52 7.04
CA SER A 159 2.48 -2.61 8.19
C SER A 159 2.88 -3.34 9.47
N PHE A 160 2.40 -4.57 9.65
CA PHE A 160 2.77 -5.45 10.75
C PHE A 160 4.26 -5.82 10.71
N VAL A 161 4.76 -6.29 9.57
CA VAL A 161 6.18 -6.66 9.37
C VAL A 161 7.11 -5.46 9.60
N ASP A 162 6.74 -4.29 9.07
CA ASP A 162 7.51 -3.05 9.23
C ASP A 162 7.53 -2.58 10.70
N THR A 163 6.40 -2.70 11.42
CA THR A 163 6.30 -2.36 12.86
C THR A 163 7.12 -3.30 13.73
N LEU A 164 7.27 -4.56 13.34
CA LEU A 164 8.16 -5.51 13.99
C LEU A 164 9.65 -5.24 13.69
N GLY A 165 9.97 -4.24 12.85
CA GLY A 165 11.34 -3.86 12.52
C GLY A 165 11.98 -4.68 11.40
N TYR A 166 11.21 -5.52 10.71
CA TYR A 166 11.68 -6.33 9.58
C TYR A 166 11.54 -5.59 8.23
N THR A 167 11.83 -4.30 8.19
CA THR A 167 11.73 -3.45 6.97
C THR A 167 12.56 -3.97 5.81
N GLN A 168 13.64 -4.72 6.09
CA GLN A 168 14.45 -5.36 5.06
C GLN A 168 13.70 -6.47 4.30
N VAL A 169 12.76 -7.16 4.94
CA VAL A 169 11.92 -8.18 4.30
C VAL A 169 11.00 -7.50 3.29
N THR A 170 10.34 -6.42 3.70
CA THR A 170 9.50 -5.60 2.82
C THR A 170 10.30 -5.07 1.63
N MET A 171 11.49 -4.52 1.86
CA MET A 171 12.38 -4.05 0.80
C MET A 171 12.70 -5.15 -0.22
N ARG A 172 13.09 -6.35 0.24
CA ARG A 172 13.43 -7.47 -0.65
C ARG A 172 12.23 -7.93 -1.48
N LEU A 173 11.03 -7.97 -0.88
CA LEU A 173 9.80 -8.30 -1.59
C LEU A 173 9.52 -7.29 -2.70
N PHE A 174 9.63 -6.00 -2.44
CA PHE A 174 9.41 -4.97 -3.47
C PHE A 174 10.48 -4.97 -4.55
N LEU A 175 11.74 -5.24 -4.20
CA LEU A 175 12.81 -5.41 -5.19
C LEU A 175 12.56 -6.61 -6.13
N LEU A 176 11.95 -7.70 -5.63
CA LEU A 176 11.55 -8.84 -6.46
C LEU A 176 10.28 -8.56 -7.26
N THR A 177 9.34 -7.81 -6.70
CA THR A 177 8.06 -7.50 -7.36
C THR A 177 8.25 -6.52 -8.52
N MET A 178 9.21 -5.59 -8.43
CA MET A 178 9.47 -4.59 -9.47
C MET A 178 9.77 -5.22 -10.85
N PRO A 179 10.74 -6.16 -11.01
CA PRO A 179 10.97 -6.79 -12.31
C PRO A 179 9.81 -7.68 -12.75
N VAL A 180 9.10 -8.33 -11.81
CA VAL A 180 7.90 -9.12 -12.14
C VAL A 180 6.80 -8.23 -12.70
N ASN A 181 6.55 -7.06 -12.09
CA ASN A 181 5.62 -6.07 -12.61
C ASN A 181 6.01 -5.62 -14.04
N ALA A 182 7.28 -5.28 -14.23
CA ALA A 182 7.78 -4.89 -15.56
C ALA A 182 7.60 -6.02 -16.60
N CYS A 183 7.86 -7.29 -16.23
CA CYS A 183 7.65 -8.43 -17.13
C CYS A 183 6.18 -8.72 -17.44
N LEU A 184 5.27 -8.47 -16.50
CA LEU A 184 3.83 -8.68 -16.72
C LEU A 184 3.21 -7.61 -17.62
N LEU A 185 3.82 -6.42 -17.68
CA LEU A 185 3.37 -5.31 -18.51
C LEU A 185 3.90 -5.39 -19.96
N TYR A 186 5.00 -6.13 -20.19
CA TYR A 186 5.63 -6.31 -21.51
C TYR A 186 5.01 -7.49 -22.26
#